data_afe4636df70ebd1e2ffe966751312cfb
#
_entry.id   afe4636df70ebd1e2ffe966751312cfb
#
_cell.length_a   1.000
_cell.length_b   1.000
_cell.length_c   1.000
_cell.angle_alpha   90.00
_cell.angle_beta   90.00
_cell.angle_gamma   90.00
#
_symmetry.space_group_name_H-M   'P 1'
#
loop_
_entity.id
_entity.type
_entity.pdbx_description
1 polymer ?
#
loop_
_entity_poly.entity_id
_entity_poly.type
_entity_poly.pdbx_seq_one_letter_code
_entity_poly.pdbx_strand_id
1 'polypeptide(L)'
;MDTTNRKGMEKLYLKRLFILLFLFPASLWAQDALSETPVRSTDTEAINEIVTGLNTVWMLLAAMLVFFMQPGFALVEAGFIRTKNTANVLMKNLIDFMFGSILFWFIGFGLMFGVGVFVGTPHFFNLDIMDKVIDNGLPIEGFLIFQTVFCATAATIVSGAMAERTKFSMYLVYTIFISVLIYPVSGHWTWGGGWLMNGEENSFMTNIFGTTFHDFAGSTVVHSVGGWIALVGAAVLGPRIGKYGKDGRSKAIPGHSLTLACLGVFILWFGWFGFNPGSQLAAATGTDQTVISHVFLTTNLAACAGGFFALTASWIKYGKPSLSLTLNGVLAGLVGVTAGCDLVSPFGAVMIGAICGIVMIFSVDFIDHILKIDDPVGASSVHGVCGCLDRKS
;
A
#
# COMPACT_ATOMS: atom_id res chain seq x y z
N MET A 1 -46.56 -9.73 -25.55
CA MET A 1 -46.29 -9.38 -24.12
C MET A 1 -45.13 -8.41 -24.11
N ASP A 2 -45.43 -7.21 -23.72
CA ASP A 2 -44.72 -5.98 -23.98
C ASP A 2 -43.39 -5.87 -23.20
N THR A 3 -42.29 -5.73 -23.89
CA THR A 3 -40.91 -5.59 -23.35
C THR A 3 -40.67 -4.27 -22.61
N THR A 4 -41.58 -3.30 -22.75
CA THR A 4 -41.56 -2.01 -22.08
C THR A 4 -41.94 -2.10 -20.62
N ASN A 5 -42.77 -3.05 -20.21
CA ASN A 5 -43.22 -3.22 -18.83
C ASN A 5 -42.19 -3.92 -17.94
N ARG A 6 -41.29 -4.72 -18.51
CA ARG A 6 -40.23 -5.41 -17.77
C ARG A 6 -39.10 -4.49 -17.33
N LYS A 7 -38.70 -3.54 -18.19
CA LYS A 7 -37.69 -2.54 -17.87
C LYS A 7 -38.13 -1.51 -16.81
N GLY A 8 -39.45 -1.25 -16.74
CA GLY A 8 -40.03 -0.39 -15.72
C GLY A 8 -39.99 -1.02 -14.31
N MET A 9 -40.28 -2.31 -14.24
CA MET A 9 -40.25 -3.05 -12.96
C MET A 9 -38.84 -3.26 -12.44
N GLU A 10 -37.85 -3.56 -13.30
CA GLU A 10 -36.45 -3.69 -12.88
C GLU A 10 -35.88 -2.39 -12.31
N LYS A 11 -36.20 -1.24 -12.93
CA LYS A 11 -35.81 0.07 -12.38
C LYS A 11 -36.47 0.38 -11.04
N LEU A 12 -37.69 -0.09 -10.82
CA LEU A 12 -38.42 0.12 -9.57
C LEU A 12 -37.86 -0.77 -8.45
N TYR A 13 -37.47 -2.02 -8.77
CA TYR A 13 -36.82 -2.93 -7.81
C TYR A 13 -35.41 -2.45 -7.43
N LEU A 14 -34.61 -1.99 -8.38
CA LEU A 14 -33.30 -1.41 -8.13
C LEU A 14 -33.39 -0.13 -7.27
N LYS A 15 -34.37 0.73 -7.51
CA LYS A 15 -34.60 1.90 -6.65
C LYS A 15 -35.02 1.53 -5.24
N ARG A 16 -35.87 0.50 -5.07
CA ARG A 16 -36.30 0.03 -3.74
C ARG A 16 -35.17 -0.68 -2.99
N LEU A 17 -34.33 -1.43 -3.68
CA LEU A 17 -33.14 -2.05 -3.11
C LEU A 17 -32.10 -1.01 -2.66
N PHE A 18 -31.93 0.06 -3.44
CA PHE A 18 -31.04 1.17 -3.09
C PHE A 18 -31.56 1.97 -1.89
N ILE A 19 -32.88 2.15 -1.77
CA ILE A 19 -33.52 2.85 -0.64
C ILE A 19 -33.48 1.99 0.65
N LEU A 20 -33.58 0.67 0.54
CA LEU A 20 -33.45 -0.25 1.68
C LEU A 20 -32.03 -0.37 2.22
N LEU A 21 -31.02 -0.14 1.39
CA LEU A 21 -29.60 -0.14 1.79
C LEU A 21 -29.14 1.18 2.47
N PHE A 22 -29.90 2.29 2.32
CA PHE A 22 -29.55 3.60 2.86
C PHE A 22 -30.51 4.15 3.93
N LEU A 23 -31.61 3.45 4.22
CA LEU A 23 -32.58 3.87 5.25
C LEU A 23 -32.70 2.81 6.36
N PHE A 24 -31.60 2.50 7.05
CA PHE A 24 -31.70 2.03 8.42
C PHE A 24 -31.69 3.28 9.30
N PRO A 25 -32.80 3.64 9.96
CA PRO A 25 -32.80 4.80 10.83
C PRO A 25 -31.98 4.49 12.09
N ALA A 26 -30.88 5.20 12.26
CA ALA A 26 -30.07 5.24 13.49
C ALA A 26 -30.82 5.91 14.68
N SER A 27 -32.17 5.98 14.63
CA SER A 27 -32.98 6.78 15.57
C SER A 27 -33.79 5.96 16.56
N LEU A 28 -33.49 4.69 16.81
CA LEU A 28 -34.29 3.87 17.76
C LEU A 28 -33.54 3.48 19.05
N TRP A 29 -32.37 4.07 19.34
CA TRP A 29 -31.60 3.76 20.56
C TRP A 29 -31.17 5.01 21.34
N ALA A 30 -31.97 6.02 21.38
CA ALA A 30 -31.70 7.21 22.19
C ALA A 30 -32.93 7.60 22.98
N GLN A 31 -33.28 6.86 24.01
CA GLN A 31 -34.05 7.29 25.17
C GLN A 31 -34.11 6.15 26.19
N ASP A 32 -33.11 6.10 27.09
CA ASP A 32 -33.41 5.79 28.48
C ASP A 32 -32.21 6.14 29.38
N ALA A 33 -32.49 7.05 30.29
CA ALA A 33 -31.94 7.23 31.62
C ALA A 33 -30.43 7.35 31.80
N LEU A 34 -29.94 8.55 31.89
CA LEU A 34 -28.79 8.94 32.72
C LEU A 34 -29.09 8.60 34.19
N SER A 35 -28.85 7.40 34.63
CA SER A 35 -28.61 7.06 36.02
C SER A 35 -27.14 6.69 36.14
N GLU A 36 -26.37 7.43 36.94
CA GLU A 36 -25.01 7.06 37.33
C GLU A 36 -25.04 5.77 38.16
N THR A 37 -25.16 4.63 37.50
CA THR A 37 -24.94 3.34 38.14
C THR A 37 -23.45 3.05 38.12
N PRO A 38 -22.84 2.57 39.21
CA PRO A 38 -21.42 2.18 39.20
C PRO A 38 -21.21 1.11 38.13
N VAL A 39 -20.20 1.33 37.26
CA VAL A 39 -19.83 0.42 36.18
C VAL A 39 -19.55 -0.95 36.81
N ARG A 40 -20.39 -1.94 36.52
CA ARG A 40 -20.21 -3.33 36.95
C ARG A 40 -19.15 -3.99 36.07
N SER A 41 -18.52 -5.07 36.54
CA SER A 41 -17.57 -5.87 35.72
C SER A 41 -18.14 -6.27 34.37
N THR A 42 -19.44 -6.58 34.32
CA THR A 42 -20.20 -6.85 33.08
C THR A 42 -20.25 -5.67 32.11
N ASP A 43 -20.25 -4.43 32.61
CA ASP A 43 -20.26 -3.23 31.77
C ASP A 43 -18.87 -3.00 31.15
N THR A 44 -17.80 -3.32 31.88
CA THR A 44 -16.42 -3.25 31.37
C THR A 44 -16.18 -4.27 30.24
N GLU A 45 -16.68 -5.48 30.40
CA GLU A 45 -16.60 -6.53 29.35
C GLU A 45 -17.37 -6.08 28.08
N ALA A 46 -18.58 -5.58 28.23
CA ALA A 46 -19.37 -5.08 27.09
C ALA A 46 -18.69 -3.89 26.38
N ILE A 47 -18.07 -2.98 27.13
CA ILE A 47 -17.30 -1.87 26.55
C ILE A 47 -16.09 -2.40 25.77
N ASN A 48 -15.34 -3.36 26.31
CA ASN A 48 -14.20 -3.96 25.63
C ASN A 48 -14.62 -4.66 24.33
N GLU A 49 -15.74 -5.38 24.33
CA GLU A 49 -16.28 -6.00 23.12
C GLU A 49 -16.62 -4.96 22.05
N ILE A 50 -17.23 -3.83 22.44
CA ILE A 50 -17.54 -2.73 21.51
C ILE A 50 -16.25 -2.12 20.95
N VAL A 51 -15.27 -1.87 21.80
CA VAL A 51 -13.95 -1.33 21.39
C VAL A 51 -13.28 -2.27 20.39
N THR A 52 -13.18 -3.56 20.71
CA THR A 52 -12.62 -4.56 19.80
C THR A 52 -13.42 -4.64 18.49
N GLY A 53 -14.76 -4.60 18.58
CA GLY A 53 -15.63 -4.59 17.41
C GLY A 53 -15.38 -3.41 16.48
N LEU A 54 -15.27 -2.18 17.01
CA LEU A 54 -14.98 -0.97 16.23
C LEU A 54 -13.59 -1.02 15.60
N ASN A 55 -12.58 -1.45 16.34
CA ASN A 55 -11.22 -1.61 15.84
C ASN A 55 -11.16 -2.66 14.73
N THR A 56 -11.86 -3.78 14.90
CA THR A 56 -11.97 -4.85 13.89
C THR A 56 -12.63 -4.34 12.61
N VAL A 57 -13.75 -3.64 12.73
CA VAL A 57 -14.45 -3.05 11.57
C VAL A 57 -13.56 -2.06 10.84
N TRP A 58 -12.86 -1.18 11.56
CA TRP A 58 -11.90 -0.24 10.96
C TRP A 58 -10.79 -0.95 10.20
N MET A 59 -10.16 -1.94 10.83
CA MET A 59 -9.09 -2.72 10.21
C MET A 59 -9.57 -3.46 8.95
N LEU A 60 -10.76 -4.07 8.97
CA LEU A 60 -11.32 -4.77 7.81
C LEU A 60 -11.71 -3.81 6.69
N LEU A 61 -12.26 -2.64 7.00
CA LEU A 61 -12.51 -1.59 6.01
C LEU A 61 -11.21 -1.11 5.37
N ALA A 62 -10.17 -0.90 6.17
CA ALA A 62 -8.85 -0.56 5.69
C ALA A 62 -8.25 -1.66 4.79
N ALA A 63 -8.37 -2.93 5.19
CA ALA A 63 -7.96 -4.06 4.37
C ALA A 63 -8.68 -4.09 3.00
N MET A 64 -9.99 -3.82 2.97
CA MET A 64 -10.75 -3.72 1.71
C MET A 64 -10.28 -2.56 0.83
N LEU A 65 -9.96 -1.40 1.41
CA LEU A 65 -9.41 -0.26 0.66
C LEU A 65 -8.04 -0.58 0.07
N VAL A 66 -7.17 -1.24 0.85
CA VAL A 66 -5.83 -1.67 0.36
C VAL A 66 -5.98 -2.79 -0.69
N PHE A 67 -6.89 -3.74 -0.50
CA PHE A 67 -7.21 -4.73 -1.55
C PHE A 67 -7.62 -4.04 -2.85
N PHE A 68 -8.41 -2.97 -2.77
CA PHE A 68 -8.83 -2.20 -3.94
C PHE A 68 -7.68 -1.47 -4.64
N MET A 69 -6.49 -1.39 -4.03
CA MET A 69 -5.29 -0.94 -4.74
C MET A 69 -4.80 -1.94 -5.79
N GLN A 70 -5.16 -3.22 -5.73
CA GLN A 70 -4.77 -4.20 -6.74
C GLN A 70 -5.29 -3.84 -8.15
N PRO A 71 -6.60 -3.54 -8.36
CA PRO A 71 -7.05 -3.00 -9.65
C PRO A 71 -6.41 -1.65 -9.98
N GLY A 72 -6.06 -0.82 -8.99
CA GLY A 72 -5.32 0.42 -9.19
C GLY A 72 -3.95 0.19 -9.84
N PHE A 73 -3.14 -0.70 -9.29
CA PHE A 73 -1.86 -1.12 -9.88
C PHE A 73 -2.04 -1.72 -11.26
N ALA A 74 -3.01 -2.62 -11.42
CA ALA A 74 -3.32 -3.24 -12.71
C ALA A 74 -3.62 -2.21 -13.79
N LEU A 75 -4.36 -1.15 -13.48
CA LEU A 75 -4.70 -0.07 -14.41
C LEU A 75 -3.50 0.85 -14.70
N VAL A 76 -2.69 1.20 -13.69
CA VAL A 76 -1.46 1.97 -13.89
C VAL A 76 -0.50 1.22 -14.80
N GLU A 77 -0.22 -0.04 -14.48
CA GLU A 77 0.68 -0.86 -15.29
C GLU A 77 0.15 -1.06 -16.71
N ALA A 78 -1.14 -1.43 -16.84
CA ALA A 78 -1.77 -1.60 -18.15
C ALA A 78 -1.67 -0.31 -18.98
N GLY A 79 -1.89 0.85 -18.37
CA GLY A 79 -1.83 2.14 -19.05
C GLY A 79 -0.44 2.53 -19.52
N PHE A 80 0.61 2.21 -18.74
CA PHE A 80 1.99 2.58 -19.03
C PHE A 80 2.74 1.60 -19.94
N ILE A 81 2.16 0.45 -20.26
CA ILE A 81 2.74 -0.52 -21.19
C ILE A 81 2.06 -0.51 -22.57
N ARG A 82 2.63 -1.27 -23.50
CA ARG A 82 2.01 -1.45 -24.84
C ARG A 82 0.83 -2.41 -24.78
N THR A 83 -0.23 -2.12 -25.53
CA THR A 83 -1.51 -2.87 -25.57
C THR A 83 -1.33 -4.39 -25.67
N LYS A 84 -0.39 -4.88 -26.48
CA LYS A 84 -0.15 -6.31 -26.68
C LYS A 84 0.22 -7.08 -25.41
N ASN A 85 0.65 -6.38 -24.38
CA ASN A 85 1.09 -6.99 -23.11
C ASN A 85 0.07 -6.82 -21.98
N THR A 86 -1.03 -6.10 -22.20
CA THR A 86 -2.02 -5.76 -21.16
C THR A 86 -2.58 -7.00 -20.48
N ALA A 87 -3.06 -8.00 -21.24
CA ALA A 87 -3.61 -9.23 -20.65
C ALA A 87 -2.58 -9.99 -19.78
N ASN A 88 -1.30 -9.99 -20.20
CA ASN A 88 -0.23 -10.64 -19.43
C ASN A 88 0.01 -9.92 -18.09
N VAL A 89 0.01 -8.58 -18.10
CA VAL A 89 0.20 -7.78 -16.89
C VAL A 89 -0.98 -7.93 -15.94
N LEU A 90 -2.21 -7.85 -16.44
CA LEU A 90 -3.41 -8.07 -15.64
C LEU A 90 -3.41 -9.45 -14.96
N MET A 91 -3.02 -10.51 -15.72
CA MET A 91 -2.87 -11.86 -15.16
C MET A 91 -1.82 -11.91 -14.05
N LYS A 92 -0.70 -11.21 -14.20
CA LYS A 92 0.36 -11.14 -13.20
C LYS A 92 -0.14 -10.47 -11.92
N ASN A 93 -0.80 -9.32 -12.01
CA ASN A 93 -1.38 -8.64 -10.85
C ASN A 93 -2.39 -9.52 -10.10
N LEU A 94 -3.24 -10.27 -10.83
CA LEU A 94 -4.17 -11.20 -10.22
C LEU A 94 -3.46 -12.34 -9.48
N ILE A 95 -2.40 -12.89 -10.09
CA ILE A 95 -1.60 -13.97 -9.50
C ILE A 95 -0.84 -13.49 -8.27
N ASP A 96 -0.29 -12.28 -8.26
CA ASP A 96 0.38 -11.72 -7.09
C ASP A 96 -0.52 -11.75 -5.86
N PHE A 97 -1.75 -11.34 -6.03
CA PHE A 97 -2.70 -11.39 -4.94
C PHE A 97 -3.06 -12.84 -4.55
N MET A 98 -3.39 -13.70 -5.52
CA MET A 98 -3.83 -15.07 -5.26
C MET A 98 -2.73 -15.90 -4.61
N PHE A 99 -1.54 -15.92 -5.23
CA PHE A 99 -0.40 -16.68 -4.71
C PHE A 99 0.18 -16.04 -3.46
N GLY A 100 0.34 -14.71 -3.47
CA GLY A 100 0.82 -13.97 -2.30
C GLY A 100 -0.02 -14.25 -1.07
N SER A 101 -1.35 -14.25 -1.19
CA SER A 101 -2.26 -14.53 -0.07
C SER A 101 -2.08 -15.93 0.50
N ILE A 102 -2.05 -16.95 -0.37
CA ILE A 102 -1.88 -18.35 0.07
C ILE A 102 -0.51 -18.57 0.73
N LEU A 103 0.54 -18.08 0.09
CA LEU A 103 1.90 -18.27 0.54
C LEU A 103 2.22 -17.47 1.81
N PHE A 104 1.68 -16.25 1.91
CA PHE A 104 1.85 -15.44 3.09
C PHE A 104 1.12 -16.05 4.30
N TRP A 105 -0.13 -16.51 4.13
CA TRP A 105 -0.83 -17.26 5.16
C TRP A 105 -0.07 -18.52 5.59
N PHE A 106 0.43 -19.30 4.60
CA PHE A 106 1.05 -20.60 4.87
C PHE A 106 2.38 -20.50 5.61
N ILE A 107 3.23 -19.54 5.22
CA ILE A 107 4.61 -19.39 5.75
C ILE A 107 4.90 -17.95 6.17
N GLY A 108 4.60 -16.98 5.29
CA GLY A 108 5.08 -15.60 5.42
C GLY A 108 4.63 -14.94 6.71
N PHE A 109 3.38 -15.12 7.10
CA PHE A 109 2.81 -14.51 8.29
C PHE A 109 3.54 -14.96 9.57
N GLY A 110 3.85 -16.25 9.70
CA GLY A 110 4.63 -16.77 10.82
C GLY A 110 6.07 -16.26 10.84
N LEU A 111 6.72 -16.15 9.67
CA LEU A 111 8.07 -15.57 9.56
C LEU A 111 8.07 -14.08 9.89
N MET A 112 6.99 -13.36 9.62
CA MET A 112 6.90 -11.93 9.87
C MET A 112 6.55 -11.60 11.31
N PHE A 113 5.58 -12.30 11.91
CA PHE A 113 5.03 -11.97 13.23
C PHE A 113 5.33 -13.01 14.31
N GLY A 114 6.07 -14.07 14.00
CA GLY A 114 6.53 -15.03 14.98
C GLY A 114 7.65 -14.47 15.84
N VAL A 115 7.99 -15.19 16.91
CA VAL A 115 9.04 -14.80 17.87
C VAL A 115 10.42 -14.97 17.26
N GLY A 116 11.27 -13.95 17.32
CA GLY A 116 12.64 -14.00 16.82
C GLY A 116 13.27 -12.61 16.77
N VAL A 117 14.59 -12.52 16.53
CA VAL A 117 15.32 -11.25 16.40
C VAL A 117 15.44 -10.83 14.93
N PHE A 118 15.82 -11.74 14.06
CA PHE A 118 16.04 -11.49 12.63
C PHE A 118 14.95 -12.06 11.74
N VAL A 119 14.26 -13.08 12.23
CA VAL A 119 13.16 -13.75 11.54
C VAL A 119 12.28 -14.41 12.59
N GLY A 120 10.96 -14.30 12.39
CA GLY A 120 10.00 -14.95 13.29
C GLY A 120 10.02 -16.47 13.14
N THR A 121 9.68 -17.18 14.22
CA THR A 121 9.50 -18.62 14.17
C THR A 121 8.25 -18.95 13.36
N PRO A 122 8.33 -19.70 12.26
CA PRO A 122 7.18 -20.01 11.45
C PRO A 122 6.27 -21.01 12.19
N HIS A 123 5.04 -20.61 12.44
CA HIS A 123 4.01 -21.47 12.99
C HIS A 123 3.04 -21.92 11.89
N PHE A 124 3.55 -22.30 10.73
CA PHE A 124 2.87 -22.72 9.51
C PHE A 124 1.34 -22.83 9.67
N PHE A 125 0.59 -21.89 9.09
CA PHE A 125 -0.87 -21.82 9.11
C PHE A 125 -1.57 -22.03 10.48
N ASN A 126 -0.85 -22.12 11.59
CA ASN A 126 -1.44 -22.31 12.91
C ASN A 126 -1.80 -20.96 13.54
N LEU A 127 -3.01 -20.47 13.24
CA LEU A 127 -3.48 -19.18 13.71
C LEU A 127 -3.72 -19.14 15.22
N ASP A 128 -4.09 -20.26 15.86
CA ASP A 128 -4.28 -20.31 17.31
C ASP A 128 -2.99 -20.05 18.10
N ILE A 129 -1.85 -20.46 17.54
CA ILE A 129 -0.54 -20.12 18.13
C ILE A 129 -0.18 -18.67 17.81
N MET A 130 -0.41 -18.22 16.59
CA MET A 130 -0.10 -16.86 16.19
C MET A 130 -0.93 -15.82 16.94
N ASP A 131 -2.19 -16.11 17.24
CA ASP A 131 -3.06 -15.26 18.04
C ASP A 131 -2.46 -14.99 19.46
N LYS A 132 -1.92 -16.03 20.09
CA LYS A 132 -1.25 -15.92 21.39
C LYS A 132 0.10 -15.19 21.31
N VAL A 133 0.78 -15.27 20.17
CA VAL A 133 2.09 -14.63 19.97
C VAL A 133 1.91 -13.14 19.71
N ILE A 134 0.93 -12.77 18.90
CA ILE A 134 0.71 -11.39 18.46
C ILE A 134 -0.01 -10.58 19.54
N ASP A 135 -1.02 -11.16 20.19
CA ASP A 135 -1.80 -10.59 21.32
C ASP A 135 -2.08 -9.08 21.20
N ASN A 136 -2.54 -8.66 20.04
CA ASN A 136 -2.86 -7.26 19.76
C ASN A 136 -4.33 -6.89 20.02
N GLY A 137 -5.10 -7.79 20.58
CA GLY A 137 -6.51 -7.60 20.91
C GLY A 137 -7.45 -7.55 19.70
N LEU A 138 -6.97 -7.92 18.50
CA LEU A 138 -7.75 -7.99 17.26
C LEU A 138 -7.92 -9.46 16.82
N PRO A 139 -9.03 -9.82 16.15
CA PRO A 139 -9.17 -11.15 15.57
C PRO A 139 -8.02 -11.46 14.61
N ILE A 140 -7.34 -12.59 14.85
CA ILE A 140 -6.13 -12.97 14.12
C ILE A 140 -6.35 -13.10 12.61
N GLU A 141 -7.50 -13.59 12.16
CA GLU A 141 -7.84 -13.70 10.75
C GLU A 141 -8.00 -12.31 10.11
N GLY A 142 -8.57 -11.35 10.84
CA GLY A 142 -8.68 -9.97 10.42
C GLY A 142 -7.32 -9.31 10.30
N PHE A 143 -6.44 -9.52 11.26
CA PHE A 143 -5.07 -9.02 11.21
C PHE A 143 -4.28 -9.68 10.07
N LEU A 144 -4.43 -10.99 9.86
CA LEU A 144 -3.80 -11.71 8.76
C LEU A 144 -4.23 -11.15 7.39
N ILE A 145 -5.52 -10.95 7.13
CA ILE A 145 -5.97 -10.40 5.84
C ILE A 145 -5.48 -8.97 5.64
N PHE A 146 -5.45 -8.14 6.69
CA PHE A 146 -4.88 -6.81 6.64
C PHE A 146 -3.39 -6.85 6.24
N GLN A 147 -2.58 -7.68 6.87
CA GLN A 147 -1.17 -7.84 6.52
C GLN A 147 -0.94 -8.48 5.15
N THR A 148 -1.86 -9.36 4.71
CA THR A 148 -1.81 -10.00 3.40
C THR A 148 -1.90 -9.00 2.26
N VAL A 149 -2.77 -7.99 2.35
CA VAL A 149 -2.92 -6.98 1.29
C VAL A 149 -1.69 -6.08 1.17
N PHE A 150 -0.93 -5.89 2.25
CA PHE A 150 0.37 -5.19 2.24
C PHE A 150 1.46 -6.04 1.57
N CYS A 151 1.53 -7.32 1.89
CA CYS A 151 2.45 -8.28 1.24
C CYS A 151 2.21 -8.32 -0.28
N ALA A 152 0.96 -8.44 -0.69
CA ALA A 152 0.56 -8.45 -2.09
C ALA A 152 0.95 -7.14 -2.80
N THR A 153 0.83 -5.99 -2.11
CA THR A 153 1.26 -4.69 -2.64
C THR A 153 2.76 -4.66 -2.92
N ALA A 154 3.59 -5.16 -2.00
CA ALA A 154 5.03 -5.23 -2.21
C ALA A 154 5.40 -6.10 -3.43
N ALA A 155 4.72 -7.23 -3.64
CA ALA A 155 4.92 -8.08 -4.81
C ALA A 155 4.49 -7.40 -6.12
N THR A 156 3.33 -6.72 -6.11
CA THR A 156 2.78 -6.04 -7.29
C THR A 156 3.66 -4.88 -7.75
N ILE A 157 4.30 -4.13 -6.85
CA ILE A 157 5.25 -3.06 -7.22
C ILE A 157 6.33 -3.56 -8.18
N VAL A 158 6.82 -4.78 -7.99
CA VAL A 158 7.87 -5.37 -8.83
C VAL A 158 7.38 -5.69 -10.24
N SER A 159 6.10 -6.03 -10.39
CA SER A 159 5.46 -6.36 -11.67
C SER A 159 5.69 -5.30 -12.73
N GLY A 160 5.46 -4.03 -12.38
CA GLY A 160 5.54 -2.91 -13.30
C GLY A 160 6.93 -2.71 -13.90
N ALA A 161 7.97 -2.78 -13.08
CA ALA A 161 9.36 -2.61 -13.53
C ALA A 161 9.82 -3.73 -14.47
N MET A 162 9.30 -4.95 -14.29
CA MET A 162 9.62 -6.11 -15.11
C MET A 162 8.64 -6.35 -16.27
N ALA A 163 7.69 -5.44 -16.48
CA ALA A 163 6.64 -5.60 -17.47
C ALA A 163 7.20 -5.76 -18.90
N GLU A 164 6.41 -6.42 -19.76
CA GLU A 164 6.65 -6.67 -21.19
C GLU A 164 7.74 -7.69 -21.55
N ARG A 165 8.58 -8.17 -20.59
CA ARG A 165 9.72 -9.04 -20.92
C ARG A 165 9.92 -10.22 -19.97
N THR A 166 9.23 -10.27 -18.84
CA THR A 166 9.32 -11.38 -17.89
C THR A 166 8.48 -12.56 -18.34
N LYS A 167 9.05 -13.75 -18.36
CA LYS A 167 8.29 -14.98 -18.57
C LYS A 167 7.36 -15.22 -17.41
N PHE A 168 6.12 -15.65 -17.69
CA PHE A 168 5.10 -15.86 -16.68
C PHE A 168 5.53 -16.85 -15.57
N SER A 169 6.20 -17.95 -15.95
CA SER A 169 6.71 -18.92 -14.97
C SER A 169 7.73 -18.33 -13.99
N MET A 170 8.63 -17.45 -14.48
CA MET A 170 9.60 -16.78 -13.62
C MET A 170 8.93 -15.73 -12.73
N TYR A 171 7.82 -15.19 -13.19
CA TYR A 171 7.00 -14.30 -12.38
C TYR A 171 6.43 -15.02 -11.16
N LEU A 172 5.89 -16.24 -11.32
CA LEU A 172 5.44 -17.07 -10.20
C LEU A 172 6.57 -17.35 -9.20
N VAL A 173 7.76 -17.64 -9.70
CA VAL A 173 8.91 -17.92 -8.83
C VAL A 173 9.26 -16.72 -7.96
N TYR A 174 9.34 -15.52 -8.52
CA TYR A 174 9.69 -14.36 -7.69
C TYR A 174 8.57 -13.99 -6.71
N THR A 175 7.30 -14.13 -7.08
CA THR A 175 6.17 -13.91 -6.17
C THR A 175 6.27 -14.83 -4.94
N ILE A 176 6.67 -16.11 -5.14
CA ILE A 176 6.95 -17.03 -4.02
C ILE A 176 8.03 -16.45 -3.10
N PHE A 177 9.18 -16.06 -3.67
CA PHE A 177 10.30 -15.54 -2.87
C PHE A 177 9.93 -14.25 -2.13
N ILE A 178 9.19 -13.35 -2.75
CA ILE A 178 8.74 -12.12 -2.09
C ILE A 178 7.80 -12.44 -0.94
N SER A 179 6.76 -13.24 -1.19
CA SER A 179 5.68 -13.47 -0.21
C SER A 179 6.11 -14.37 0.95
N VAL A 180 7.07 -15.28 0.71
CA VAL A 180 7.51 -16.24 1.72
C VAL A 180 8.76 -15.78 2.47
N LEU A 181 9.66 -15.05 1.82
CA LEU A 181 10.98 -14.78 2.39
C LEU A 181 11.30 -13.29 2.50
N ILE A 182 11.34 -12.56 1.38
CA ILE A 182 11.92 -11.21 1.37
C ILE A 182 11.05 -10.24 2.17
N TYR A 183 9.76 -10.18 1.84
CA TYR A 183 8.82 -9.29 2.52
C TYR A 183 8.62 -9.68 3.99
N PRO A 184 8.36 -10.97 4.35
CA PRO A 184 8.20 -11.35 5.74
C PRO A 184 9.42 -11.08 6.61
N VAL A 185 10.62 -11.36 6.12
CA VAL A 185 11.86 -11.14 6.88
C VAL A 185 12.10 -9.64 7.11
N SER A 186 11.97 -8.82 6.07
CA SER A 186 12.12 -7.36 6.21
C SER A 186 11.01 -6.75 7.06
N GLY A 187 9.79 -7.24 6.94
CA GLY A 187 8.66 -6.83 7.75
C GLY A 187 8.81 -7.23 9.23
N HIS A 188 9.39 -8.40 9.49
CA HIS A 188 9.71 -8.83 10.84
C HIS A 188 10.65 -7.86 11.56
N TRP A 189 11.67 -7.36 10.86
CA TRP A 189 12.61 -6.40 11.44
C TRP A 189 11.94 -5.14 11.98
N THR A 190 10.86 -4.71 11.34
CA THR A 190 10.21 -3.42 11.61
C THR A 190 8.88 -3.56 12.34
N TRP A 191 8.01 -4.51 11.94
CA TRP A 191 6.66 -4.68 12.48
C TRP A 191 6.46 -5.94 13.31
N GLY A 192 7.34 -6.93 13.14
CA GLY A 192 7.25 -8.23 13.80
C GLY A 192 8.04 -8.35 15.11
N GLY A 193 8.46 -7.24 15.72
CA GLY A 193 9.26 -7.26 16.94
C GLY A 193 10.74 -7.57 16.75
N GLY A 194 11.24 -7.48 15.50
CA GLY A 194 12.63 -7.75 15.16
C GLY A 194 13.60 -6.61 15.54
N TRP A 195 14.85 -6.73 15.12
CA TRP A 195 15.97 -5.91 15.59
C TRP A 195 15.88 -4.40 15.34
N LEU A 196 15.07 -3.95 14.39
CA LEU A 196 14.86 -2.52 14.12
C LEU A 196 13.78 -1.91 15.03
N MET A 197 12.74 -2.69 15.37
CA MET A 197 11.60 -2.22 16.15
C MET A 197 11.80 -2.37 17.65
N ASN A 198 12.73 -3.23 18.09
CA ASN A 198 12.86 -3.55 19.51
C ASN A 198 13.18 -2.28 20.30
N GLY A 199 12.13 -1.67 20.89
CA GLY A 199 12.16 -0.44 21.67
C GLY A 199 12.65 -0.60 23.10
N GLU A 200 13.18 -1.77 23.47
CA GLU A 200 13.79 -1.97 24.77
C GLU A 200 15.02 -1.07 24.92
N GLU A 201 15.26 -0.63 26.16
CA GLU A 201 16.38 0.27 26.54
C GLU A 201 17.74 -0.19 26.03
N ASN A 202 17.89 -1.47 25.68
CA ASN A 202 19.12 -2.10 25.20
C ASN A 202 19.03 -2.62 23.76
N SER A 203 18.08 -2.13 22.93
CA SER A 203 18.01 -2.55 21.54
C SER A 203 19.20 -2.02 20.73
N PHE A 204 19.54 -2.71 19.63
CA PHE A 204 20.62 -2.28 18.74
C PHE A 204 20.43 -0.84 18.24
N MET A 205 19.21 -0.47 17.86
CA MET A 205 18.89 0.87 17.36
C MET A 205 19.00 1.92 18.45
N THR A 206 18.42 1.66 19.63
CA THR A 206 18.48 2.59 20.77
C THR A 206 19.91 2.80 21.26
N ASN A 207 20.72 1.74 21.30
CA ASN A 207 22.13 1.82 21.75
C ASN A 207 23.03 2.60 20.76
N ILE A 208 22.80 2.49 19.44
CA ILE A 208 23.66 3.14 18.44
C ILE A 208 23.13 4.52 18.05
N PHE A 209 21.81 4.67 17.90
CA PHE A 209 21.20 5.86 17.33
C PHE A 209 20.36 6.67 18.33
N GLY A 210 20.17 6.18 19.55
CA GLY A 210 19.34 6.83 20.60
C GLY A 210 17.84 6.85 20.28
N THR A 211 17.39 6.11 19.27
CA THR A 211 15.99 6.06 18.81
C THR A 211 15.67 4.72 18.20
N THR A 212 14.37 4.41 18.07
CA THR A 212 13.87 3.24 17.34
C THR A 212 13.57 3.59 15.90
N PHE A 213 13.62 2.60 15.01
CA PHE A 213 13.21 2.78 13.62
C PHE A 213 11.69 2.88 13.56
N HIS A 214 11.18 3.94 12.92
CA HIS A 214 9.74 4.15 12.76
C HIS A 214 9.33 4.02 11.29
N ASP A 215 8.39 3.14 11.02
CA ASP A 215 7.72 2.99 9.72
C ASP A 215 6.24 2.68 9.98
N PHE A 216 5.43 3.74 10.07
CA PHE A 216 4.02 3.63 10.48
C PHE A 216 3.22 2.74 9.54
N ALA A 217 3.34 2.95 8.23
CA ALA A 217 2.50 2.25 7.27
C ALA A 217 3.27 1.58 6.11
N GLY A 218 4.62 1.64 6.06
CA GLY A 218 5.38 0.81 5.14
C GLY A 218 6.09 1.51 3.98
N SER A 219 6.55 2.77 4.14
CA SER A 219 7.47 3.34 3.15
C SER A 219 8.69 2.44 2.92
N THR A 220 9.22 1.84 3.99
CA THR A 220 10.34 0.91 3.91
C THR A 220 9.86 -0.52 3.71
N VAL A 221 8.99 -1.01 4.60
CA VAL A 221 8.57 -2.42 4.64
C VAL A 221 7.89 -2.86 3.36
N VAL A 222 7.07 -2.00 2.75
CA VAL A 222 6.33 -2.33 1.53
C VAL A 222 6.99 -1.70 0.30
N HIS A 223 7.11 -0.36 0.30
CA HIS A 223 7.48 0.37 -0.89
C HIS A 223 8.97 0.28 -1.22
N SER A 224 9.86 0.48 -0.26
CA SER A 224 11.31 0.31 -0.52
C SER A 224 11.65 -1.13 -0.87
N VAL A 225 11.09 -2.11 -0.15
CA VAL A 225 11.29 -3.54 -0.47
C VAL A 225 10.86 -3.82 -1.90
N GLY A 226 9.63 -3.49 -2.28
CA GLY A 226 9.13 -3.68 -3.65
C GLY A 226 9.95 -2.91 -4.69
N GLY A 227 10.28 -1.64 -4.41
CA GLY A 227 11.00 -0.75 -5.34
C GLY A 227 12.44 -1.17 -5.60
N TRP A 228 13.18 -1.63 -4.59
CA TRP A 228 14.55 -2.14 -4.79
C TRP A 228 14.57 -3.49 -5.49
N ILE A 229 13.64 -4.41 -5.18
CA ILE A 229 13.49 -5.65 -5.94
C ILE A 229 13.13 -5.33 -7.39
N ALA A 230 12.27 -4.35 -7.64
CA ALA A 230 11.90 -3.87 -8.97
C ALA A 230 13.13 -3.40 -9.76
N LEU A 231 14.02 -2.60 -9.14
CA LEU A 231 15.25 -2.11 -9.76
C LEU A 231 16.19 -3.26 -10.14
N VAL A 232 16.46 -4.17 -9.19
CA VAL A 232 17.32 -5.34 -9.42
C VAL A 232 16.71 -6.25 -10.48
N GLY A 233 15.41 -6.53 -10.40
CA GLY A 233 14.69 -7.34 -11.38
C GLY A 233 14.75 -6.74 -12.79
N ALA A 234 14.55 -5.43 -12.93
CA ALA A 234 14.67 -4.73 -14.20
C ALA A 234 16.10 -4.77 -14.76
N ALA A 235 17.12 -4.62 -13.90
CA ALA A 235 18.52 -4.70 -14.28
C ALA A 235 18.91 -6.10 -14.78
N VAL A 236 18.51 -7.15 -14.04
CA VAL A 236 18.81 -8.55 -14.39
C VAL A 236 18.10 -8.98 -15.68
N LEU A 237 16.86 -8.58 -15.90
CA LEU A 237 16.12 -8.89 -17.13
C LEU A 237 16.65 -8.16 -18.36
N GLY A 238 17.31 -7.02 -18.15
CA GLY A 238 17.73 -6.14 -19.23
C GLY A 238 16.58 -5.33 -19.84
N PRO A 239 16.89 -4.44 -20.80
CA PRO A 239 15.91 -3.53 -21.37
C PRO A 239 14.97 -4.21 -22.37
N ARG A 240 13.79 -3.61 -22.57
CA ARG A 240 12.88 -3.96 -23.67
C ARG A 240 13.56 -3.76 -25.03
N ILE A 241 13.21 -4.60 -25.99
CA ILE A 241 13.75 -4.50 -27.34
C ILE A 241 13.46 -3.11 -27.92
N GLY A 242 14.50 -2.42 -28.33
CA GLY A 242 14.43 -1.07 -28.90
C GLY A 242 14.43 0.08 -27.89
N LYS A 243 14.56 -0.20 -26.60
CA LYS A 243 14.64 0.83 -25.55
C LYS A 243 15.91 1.70 -25.69
N TYR A 244 17.04 1.09 -25.98
CA TYR A 244 18.30 1.82 -26.24
C TYR A 244 18.72 1.67 -27.71
N GLY A 245 19.16 2.78 -28.31
CA GLY A 245 19.74 2.79 -29.65
C GLY A 245 21.13 2.18 -29.68
N LYS A 246 21.68 1.97 -30.91
CA LYS A 246 23.08 1.54 -31.10
C LYS A 246 24.08 2.56 -30.52
N ASP A 247 23.69 3.80 -30.39
CA ASP A 247 24.42 4.91 -29.78
C ASP A 247 24.28 4.96 -28.24
N GLY A 248 23.58 4.00 -27.66
CA GLY A 248 23.30 3.92 -26.23
C GLY A 248 22.26 4.94 -25.73
N ARG A 249 21.63 5.70 -26.62
CA ARG A 249 20.59 6.68 -26.20
C ARG A 249 19.28 5.97 -25.88
N SER A 250 18.65 6.40 -24.78
CA SER A 250 17.33 5.94 -24.42
C SER A 250 16.26 6.43 -25.42
N LYS A 251 15.34 5.55 -25.75
CA LYS A 251 14.16 5.85 -26.59
C LYS A 251 12.91 5.67 -25.77
N ALA A 252 11.99 6.61 -25.88
CA ALA A 252 10.69 6.50 -25.23
C ALA A 252 9.90 5.32 -25.84
N ILE A 253 9.35 4.47 -24.96
CA ILE A 253 8.35 3.46 -25.33
C ILE A 253 7.06 3.85 -24.61
N PRO A 254 6.20 4.65 -25.25
CA PRO A 254 5.00 5.17 -24.59
C PRO A 254 4.02 4.06 -24.25
N GLY A 255 3.34 4.22 -23.12
CA GLY A 255 2.17 3.42 -22.76
C GLY A 255 1.01 3.67 -23.73
N HIS A 256 0.08 2.71 -23.77
CA HIS A 256 -1.02 2.80 -24.72
C HIS A 256 -2.22 3.62 -24.23
N SER A 257 -2.36 3.82 -22.90
CA SER A 257 -3.54 4.50 -22.33
C SER A 257 -3.23 5.27 -21.05
N LEU A 258 -2.93 6.55 -21.19
CA LEU A 258 -2.79 7.43 -20.03
C LEU A 258 -4.10 7.60 -19.24
N THR A 259 -5.26 7.35 -19.88
CA THR A 259 -6.58 7.35 -19.21
C THR A 259 -6.66 6.23 -18.19
N LEU A 260 -6.25 5.00 -18.54
CA LEU A 260 -6.19 3.88 -17.60
C LEU A 260 -5.19 4.16 -16.48
N ALA A 261 -4.01 4.68 -16.81
CA ALA A 261 -3.01 5.04 -15.82
C ALA A 261 -3.54 6.09 -14.81
N CYS A 262 -4.22 7.11 -15.32
CA CYS A 262 -4.82 8.16 -14.48
C CYS A 262 -5.89 7.60 -13.55
N LEU A 263 -6.81 6.78 -14.08
CA LEU A 263 -7.82 6.12 -13.25
C LEU A 263 -7.18 5.21 -12.19
N GLY A 264 -6.15 4.47 -12.56
CA GLY A 264 -5.39 3.62 -11.65
C GLY A 264 -4.77 4.41 -10.50
N VAL A 265 -4.19 5.59 -10.78
CA VAL A 265 -3.61 6.46 -9.73
C VAL A 265 -4.69 6.98 -8.78
N PHE A 266 -5.88 7.36 -9.25
CA PHE A 266 -6.98 7.74 -8.36
C PHE A 266 -7.45 6.59 -7.48
N ILE A 267 -7.50 5.37 -8.01
CA ILE A 267 -7.84 4.17 -7.24
C ILE A 267 -6.76 3.87 -6.19
N LEU A 268 -5.49 3.98 -6.55
CA LEU A 268 -4.37 3.84 -5.61
C LEU A 268 -4.44 4.90 -4.50
N TRP A 269 -4.68 6.15 -4.86
CA TRP A 269 -4.83 7.24 -3.89
C TRP A 269 -5.98 6.99 -2.93
N PHE A 270 -7.14 6.58 -3.45
CA PHE A 270 -8.29 6.20 -2.62
C PHE A 270 -7.94 5.02 -1.68
N GLY A 271 -7.30 3.99 -2.19
CA GLY A 271 -6.83 2.86 -1.38
C GLY A 271 -5.81 3.25 -0.31
N TRP A 272 -5.03 4.32 -0.56
CA TRP A 272 -4.06 4.85 0.42
C TRP A 272 -4.71 5.38 1.69
N PHE A 273 -5.98 5.76 1.64
CA PHE A 273 -6.76 6.08 2.84
C PHE A 273 -7.08 4.85 3.70
N GLY A 274 -6.98 3.64 3.16
CA GLY A 274 -6.92 2.40 3.94
C GLY A 274 -5.50 2.02 4.34
N PHE A 275 -4.51 2.35 3.49
CA PHE A 275 -3.10 1.99 3.70
C PHE A 275 -2.52 2.74 4.91
N ASN A 276 -2.50 4.06 4.89
CA ASN A 276 -1.92 4.89 5.93
C ASN A 276 -2.83 5.01 7.17
N PRO A 277 -4.04 5.59 7.11
CA PRO A 277 -4.90 5.68 8.29
C PRO A 277 -5.31 4.32 8.86
N GLY A 278 -5.41 3.28 8.01
CA GLY A 278 -5.72 1.92 8.44
C GLY A 278 -4.63 1.30 9.32
N SER A 279 -3.38 1.73 9.17
CA SER A 279 -2.25 1.25 9.97
C SER A 279 -2.30 1.65 11.45
N GLN A 280 -3.24 2.54 11.84
CA GLN A 280 -3.58 2.77 13.25
C GLN A 280 -4.19 1.53 13.91
N LEU A 281 -4.81 0.62 13.14
CA LEU A 281 -5.44 -0.63 13.61
C LEU A 281 -6.54 -0.45 14.66
N ALA A 282 -6.82 0.76 15.10
CA ALA A 282 -7.78 1.11 16.13
C ALA A 282 -8.55 2.37 15.74
N ALA A 283 -9.83 2.46 16.12
CA ALA A 283 -10.70 3.62 15.85
C ALA A 283 -11.66 3.95 17.00
N ALA A 284 -11.58 3.19 18.10
CA ALA A 284 -12.58 3.28 19.16
C ALA A 284 -12.37 4.46 20.11
N THR A 285 -11.14 4.93 20.29
CA THR A 285 -10.85 6.02 21.23
C THR A 285 -10.77 7.38 20.52
N GLY A 286 -10.95 8.48 21.25
CA GLY A 286 -10.76 9.83 20.72
C GLY A 286 -9.32 10.07 20.22
N THR A 287 -8.33 9.42 20.83
CA THR A 287 -6.93 9.46 20.37
C THR A 287 -6.79 8.80 19.00
N ASP A 288 -7.35 7.58 18.82
CA ASP A 288 -7.31 6.89 17.52
C ASP A 288 -7.95 7.70 16.41
N GLN A 289 -9.13 8.28 16.70
CA GLN A 289 -9.87 9.12 15.75
C GLN A 289 -9.07 10.38 15.35
N THR A 290 -8.34 10.97 16.29
CA THR A 290 -7.45 12.09 16.03
C THR A 290 -6.29 11.69 15.14
N VAL A 291 -5.60 10.57 15.44
CA VAL A 291 -4.51 10.04 14.62
C VAL A 291 -5.00 9.69 13.22
N ILE A 292 -6.09 8.94 13.09
CA ILE A 292 -6.68 8.60 11.79
C ILE A 292 -6.96 9.86 10.97
N SER A 293 -7.63 10.87 11.56
CA SER A 293 -7.97 12.12 10.87
C SER A 293 -6.72 12.88 10.42
N HIS A 294 -5.71 12.92 11.28
CA HIS A 294 -4.41 13.54 10.98
C HIS A 294 -3.72 12.84 9.80
N VAL A 295 -3.65 11.50 9.85
CA VAL A 295 -3.02 10.68 8.80
C VAL A 295 -3.75 10.79 7.47
N PHE A 296 -5.08 10.90 7.46
CA PHE A 296 -5.84 11.22 6.24
C PHE A 296 -5.39 12.54 5.61
N LEU A 297 -5.26 13.58 6.43
CA LEU A 297 -4.86 14.90 5.96
C LEU A 297 -3.43 14.91 5.43
N THR A 298 -2.47 14.38 6.18
CA THR A 298 -1.05 14.36 5.80
C THR A 298 -0.82 13.54 4.55
N THR A 299 -1.47 12.37 4.42
CA THR A 299 -1.45 11.52 3.23
C THR A 299 -1.97 12.29 2.00
N ASN A 300 -3.12 12.96 2.12
CA ASN A 300 -3.70 13.71 1.01
C ASN A 300 -2.85 14.89 0.58
N LEU A 301 -2.31 15.65 1.54
CA LEU A 301 -1.46 16.82 1.25
C LEU A 301 -0.15 16.42 0.56
N ALA A 302 0.48 15.33 0.99
CA ALA A 302 1.70 14.82 0.37
C ALA A 302 1.45 14.35 -1.08
N ALA A 303 0.33 13.67 -1.35
CA ALA A 303 -0.07 13.29 -2.69
C ALA A 303 -0.25 14.49 -3.63
N CYS A 304 -1.00 15.50 -3.16
CA CYS A 304 -1.23 16.74 -3.91
C CYS A 304 0.09 17.48 -4.20
N ALA A 305 0.94 17.62 -3.19
CA ALA A 305 2.25 18.28 -3.35
C ALA A 305 3.17 17.50 -4.29
N GLY A 306 3.24 16.17 -4.15
CA GLY A 306 4.04 15.32 -5.03
C GLY A 306 3.65 15.46 -6.49
N GLY A 307 2.35 15.41 -6.80
CA GLY A 307 1.82 15.63 -8.15
C GLY A 307 2.11 17.04 -8.67
N PHE A 308 1.85 18.08 -7.88
CA PHE A 308 2.06 19.47 -8.28
C PHE A 308 3.55 19.79 -8.54
N PHE A 309 4.45 19.36 -7.69
CA PHE A 309 5.87 19.62 -7.85
C PHE A 309 6.50 18.77 -8.95
N ALA A 310 6.02 17.52 -9.18
CA ALA A 310 6.42 16.73 -10.33
C ALA A 310 5.92 17.34 -11.66
N LEU A 311 4.68 17.84 -11.70
CA LEU A 311 4.17 18.60 -12.84
C LEU A 311 5.08 19.78 -13.16
N THR A 312 5.37 20.60 -12.16
CA THR A 312 6.17 21.81 -12.30
C THR A 312 7.61 21.50 -12.71
N ALA A 313 8.26 20.54 -12.05
CA ALA A 313 9.62 20.11 -12.37
C ALA A 313 9.72 19.53 -13.79
N SER A 314 8.75 18.70 -14.20
CA SER A 314 8.72 18.17 -15.57
C SER A 314 8.51 19.27 -16.60
N TRP A 315 7.67 20.26 -16.31
CA TRP A 315 7.42 21.39 -17.19
C TRP A 315 8.68 22.24 -17.39
N ILE A 316 9.36 22.59 -16.30
CA ILE A 316 10.62 23.36 -16.35
C ILE A 316 11.69 22.58 -17.14
N LYS A 317 11.83 21.28 -16.84
CA LYS A 317 12.90 20.44 -17.41
C LYS A 317 12.71 20.12 -18.90
N TYR A 318 11.47 19.82 -19.31
CA TYR A 318 11.18 19.34 -20.67
C TYR A 318 10.41 20.34 -21.52
N GLY A 319 10.12 21.54 -21.01
CA GLY A 319 9.41 22.60 -21.72
C GLY A 319 7.89 22.38 -21.87
N LYS A 320 7.36 21.27 -21.34
CA LYS A 320 5.93 20.95 -21.34
C LYS A 320 5.57 20.04 -20.16
N PRO A 321 4.35 20.16 -19.62
CA PRO A 321 3.89 19.28 -18.55
C PRO A 321 3.74 17.84 -19.05
N SER A 322 4.06 16.86 -18.20
CA SER A 322 3.94 15.44 -18.51
C SER A 322 2.94 14.78 -17.57
N LEU A 323 1.82 14.30 -18.12
CA LEU A 323 0.80 13.61 -17.31
C LEU A 323 1.38 12.36 -16.63
N SER A 324 2.17 11.54 -17.33
CA SER A 324 2.75 10.33 -16.76
C SER A 324 3.69 10.62 -15.57
N LEU A 325 4.51 11.65 -15.67
CA LEU A 325 5.38 12.08 -14.57
C LEU A 325 4.59 12.71 -13.42
N THR A 326 3.52 13.44 -13.72
CA THR A 326 2.62 13.99 -12.69
C THR A 326 1.92 12.87 -11.92
N LEU A 327 1.44 11.83 -12.60
CA LEU A 327 0.83 10.66 -11.97
C LEU A 327 1.82 9.93 -11.06
N ASN A 328 3.04 9.71 -11.52
CA ASN A 328 4.10 9.14 -10.69
C ASN A 328 4.49 10.07 -9.53
N GLY A 329 4.39 11.40 -9.72
CA GLY A 329 4.60 12.39 -8.65
C GLY A 329 3.59 12.28 -7.52
N VAL A 330 2.31 12.06 -7.85
CA VAL A 330 1.27 11.77 -6.85
C VAL A 330 1.63 10.54 -6.04
N LEU A 331 2.00 9.45 -6.72
CA LEU A 331 2.41 8.20 -6.05
C LEU A 331 3.69 8.39 -5.24
N ALA A 332 4.67 9.15 -5.73
CA ALA A 332 5.90 9.46 -5.01
C ALA A 332 5.65 10.23 -3.71
N GLY A 333 4.70 11.17 -3.72
CA GLY A 333 4.28 11.89 -2.52
C GLY A 333 3.58 10.99 -1.52
N LEU A 334 2.70 10.09 -1.99
CA LEU A 334 2.03 9.08 -1.16
C LEU A 334 3.04 8.13 -0.51
N VAL A 335 3.98 7.59 -1.29
CA VAL A 335 5.05 6.71 -0.79
C VAL A 335 5.92 7.43 0.23
N GLY A 336 6.34 8.65 -0.10
CA GLY A 336 7.28 9.40 0.73
C GLY A 336 6.73 9.81 2.09
N VAL A 337 5.42 9.91 2.29
CA VAL A 337 4.84 10.29 3.59
C VAL A 337 4.46 9.07 4.45
N THR A 338 4.45 7.88 3.85
CA THR A 338 3.83 6.68 4.43
C THR A 338 4.45 6.23 5.75
N ALA A 339 5.79 6.37 5.96
CA ALA A 339 6.42 5.96 7.22
C ALA A 339 6.19 6.93 8.37
N GLY A 340 6.10 8.23 8.09
CA GLY A 340 5.97 9.27 9.11
C GLY A 340 4.64 10.02 9.11
N CYS A 341 3.63 9.54 8.39
CA CYS A 341 2.35 10.24 8.19
C CYS A 341 1.60 10.55 9.48
N ASP A 342 1.85 9.80 10.56
CA ASP A 342 1.30 9.98 11.90
C ASP A 342 2.02 11.06 12.72
N LEU A 343 3.28 11.35 12.40
CA LEU A 343 4.15 12.23 13.20
C LEU A 343 4.39 13.59 12.55
N VAL A 344 4.36 13.68 11.22
CA VAL A 344 4.69 14.92 10.51
C VAL A 344 3.53 15.91 10.57
N SER A 345 3.86 17.21 10.69
CA SER A 345 2.84 18.25 10.56
C SER A 345 2.25 18.30 9.14
N PRO A 346 1.06 18.90 8.93
CA PRO A 346 0.51 19.11 7.59
C PRO A 346 1.48 19.84 6.63
N PHE A 347 2.23 20.81 7.14
CA PHE A 347 3.27 21.48 6.36
C PHE A 347 4.44 20.54 6.03
N GLY A 348 4.86 19.70 6.99
CA GLY A 348 5.87 18.65 6.78
C GLY A 348 5.46 17.68 5.68
N ALA A 349 4.21 17.25 5.67
CA ALA A 349 3.66 16.38 4.63
C ALA A 349 3.71 17.01 3.23
N VAL A 350 3.39 18.31 3.11
CA VAL A 350 3.55 19.08 1.86
C VAL A 350 5.01 19.11 1.42
N MET A 351 5.96 19.33 2.34
CA MET A 351 7.40 19.37 2.03
C MET A 351 7.91 18.00 1.59
N ILE A 352 7.52 16.92 2.26
CA ILE A 352 7.88 15.55 1.87
C ILE A 352 7.35 15.25 0.47
N GLY A 353 6.08 15.53 0.22
CA GLY A 353 5.47 15.32 -1.10
C GLY A 353 6.19 16.10 -2.19
N ALA A 354 6.51 17.39 -1.95
CA ALA A 354 7.21 18.24 -2.88
C ALA A 354 8.62 17.70 -3.22
N ILE A 355 9.38 17.32 -2.20
CA ILE A 355 10.73 16.75 -2.37
C ILE A 355 10.65 15.45 -3.15
N CYS A 356 9.75 14.53 -2.77
CA CYS A 356 9.57 13.25 -3.44
C CYS A 356 9.15 13.41 -4.90
N GLY A 357 8.23 14.35 -5.20
CA GLY A 357 7.83 14.65 -6.57
C GLY A 357 8.99 15.12 -7.45
N ILE A 358 9.85 15.98 -6.92
CA ILE A 358 11.04 16.48 -7.62
C ILE A 358 12.09 15.36 -7.77
N VAL A 359 12.44 14.68 -6.68
CA VAL A 359 13.46 13.61 -6.66
C VAL A 359 13.08 12.48 -7.60
N MET A 360 11.81 12.11 -7.66
CA MET A 360 11.31 11.10 -8.57
C MET A 360 11.64 11.44 -10.04
N ILE A 361 11.46 12.68 -10.48
CA ILE A 361 11.78 13.12 -11.85
C ILE A 361 13.26 12.89 -12.19
N PHE A 362 14.16 13.28 -11.28
CA PHE A 362 15.59 13.09 -11.48
C PHE A 362 16.00 11.62 -11.37
N SER A 363 15.35 10.87 -10.49
CA SER A 363 15.59 9.43 -10.32
C SER A 363 15.21 8.63 -11.57
N VAL A 364 14.06 8.92 -12.19
CA VAL A 364 13.66 8.28 -13.47
C VAL A 364 14.71 8.52 -14.53
N ASP A 365 15.18 9.74 -14.69
CA ASP A 365 16.23 10.05 -15.67
C ASP A 365 17.57 9.38 -15.34
N PHE A 366 17.95 9.36 -14.08
CA PHE A 366 19.20 8.71 -13.64
C PHE A 366 19.18 7.20 -13.93
N ILE A 367 18.07 6.53 -13.56
CA ILE A 367 17.91 5.09 -13.78
C ILE A 367 17.88 4.77 -15.28
N ASP A 368 17.13 5.55 -16.07
CA ASP A 368 17.00 5.31 -17.52
C ASP A 368 18.25 5.71 -18.31
N HIS A 369 18.77 6.92 -18.07
CA HIS A 369 19.85 7.47 -18.94
C HIS A 369 21.26 7.15 -18.46
N ILE A 370 21.49 7.03 -17.14
CA ILE A 370 22.81 6.77 -16.57
C ILE A 370 22.99 5.27 -16.28
N LEU A 371 22.10 4.67 -15.51
CA LEU A 371 22.22 3.24 -15.17
C LEU A 371 21.82 2.33 -16.32
N LYS A 372 21.10 2.83 -17.33
CA LYS A 372 20.56 2.07 -18.46
C LYS A 372 19.66 0.91 -18.03
N ILE A 373 18.88 1.13 -16.98
CA ILE A 373 17.89 0.18 -16.50
C ILE A 373 16.51 0.63 -16.99
N ASP A 374 15.83 -0.24 -17.74
CA ASP A 374 14.51 0.02 -18.30
C ASP A 374 13.41 -0.33 -17.28
N ASP A 375 12.85 0.67 -16.64
CA ASP A 375 11.69 0.56 -15.74
C ASP A 375 10.46 1.19 -16.44
N PRO A 376 9.56 0.36 -17.01
CA PRO A 376 8.44 0.85 -17.81
C PRO A 376 7.49 1.80 -17.10
N VAL A 377 7.27 1.62 -15.81
CA VAL A 377 6.27 2.37 -15.02
C VAL A 377 6.92 3.35 -14.03
N GLY A 378 8.24 3.27 -13.83
CA GLY A 378 8.95 4.09 -12.86
C GLY A 378 8.84 3.59 -11.41
N ALA A 379 8.53 2.31 -11.21
CA ALA A 379 8.33 1.72 -9.89
C ALA A 379 9.55 1.89 -8.97
N SER A 380 10.76 1.71 -9.50
CA SER A 380 12.00 1.86 -8.75
C SER A 380 12.19 3.29 -8.22
N SER A 381 11.85 4.30 -9.02
CA SER A 381 11.94 5.71 -8.63
C SER A 381 10.86 6.10 -7.62
N VAL A 382 9.62 5.68 -7.85
CA VAL A 382 8.48 5.98 -6.99
C VAL A 382 8.60 5.26 -5.66
N HIS A 383 8.81 3.94 -5.67
CA HIS A 383 8.73 3.13 -4.46
C HIS A 383 10.10 2.90 -3.81
N GLY A 384 11.15 2.67 -4.58
CA GLY A 384 12.50 2.45 -4.05
C GLY A 384 13.12 3.74 -3.53
N VAL A 385 13.28 4.73 -4.41
CA VAL A 385 13.97 5.99 -4.07
C VAL A 385 13.14 6.83 -3.11
N CYS A 386 11.85 7.10 -3.41
CA CYS A 386 11.03 7.93 -2.53
C CYS A 386 10.68 7.23 -1.21
N GLY A 387 10.54 5.89 -1.19
CA GLY A 387 10.34 5.13 0.04
C GLY A 387 11.53 5.18 1.01
N CYS A 388 12.74 5.52 0.53
CA CYS A 388 13.91 5.72 1.37
C CYS A 388 14.06 7.13 1.92
N LEU A 389 13.34 8.12 1.38
CA LEU A 389 13.45 9.52 1.81
C LEU A 389 12.67 9.82 3.09
N ASP A 390 11.65 9.04 3.38
CA ASP A 390 10.80 9.16 4.55
C ASP A 390 11.40 8.37 5.73
N ARG A 391 12.56 8.79 6.20
CA ARG A 391 13.15 8.21 7.40
C ARG A 391 13.25 9.27 8.47
N LYS A 392 12.53 9.08 9.55
CA LYS A 392 12.81 9.80 10.78
C LYS A 392 13.94 9.05 11.49
N SER A 393 15.12 9.57 11.36
CA SER A 393 16.26 9.24 12.23
C SER A 393 16.14 9.94 13.57
#